data_a17462a636d1a1eb6d790453fdf46b03
#
_entry.id   a17462a636d1a1eb6d790453fdf46b03
#
_cell.length_a   1.000
_cell.length_b   1.000
_cell.length_c   1.000
_cell.angle_alpha   90.00
_cell.angle_beta   90.00
_cell.angle_gamma   90.00
#
_symmetry.space_group_name_H-M   'P 1'
#
loop_
_entity.id
_entity.type
_entity.pdbx_description
1 polymer ?
#
loop_
_entity_poly.entity_id
_entity_poly.type
_entity_poly.pdbx_seq_one_letter_code
_entity_poly.pdbx_strand_id
1 'polypeptide(L)'
;MKIFPLLTPVFLLGLCSAKAWAQTPAPIPKPRVSAATVQSMVNRVLRETSALRGLSIRRPVRSGVQTRAQVEALFARQIQSVPSDEVVASELYLKQLGLAPASFDLRRSTTSMMGEQVAGYYDPKSGTFYTSDHISPAELETVMAHELTHALQDQHFDLGRLERWPKHDSDSKLAMLSLVEGDATLVMSRYMMANPFRFLGMLGSALRPQASSAVLKSSPRLLREMLIFPYLSGMGFTTNLYRQGGWAGVSRAFDQLPQSTQQVMHFDKYLARKAPVRVALRDVRAHLGARWKLLDHDVDGEEGSALVLGEYLPDKDEVARATNGWVGDRYAVYRGPKNTALVVQDCLWDSEIAARLWRDAYARRTGLRFGAGVAVQNRGALSVWNSGRNGVWMEQRGRRVVILEGTVGAFNPTPVLAALWR
;
A
#
# COMPACT_ATOMS: atom_id res chain seq x y z
N MET A 1 2.81 7.68 -3.72
CA MET A 1 1.32 7.84 -3.71
C MET A 1 0.84 7.80 -2.27
N LYS A 2 0.46 8.95 -1.72
CA LYS A 2 0.10 9.11 -0.32
C LYS A 2 -1.28 8.52 0.03
N ILE A 3 -1.55 7.30 -0.38
CA ILE A 3 -2.70 6.53 0.12
C ILE A 3 -2.44 6.08 1.54
N PHE A 4 -1.18 6.00 1.96
CA PHE A 4 -0.75 5.51 3.26
C PHE A 4 -1.15 6.36 4.48
N PRO A 5 -1.21 7.71 4.44
CA PRO A 5 -1.81 8.43 5.56
C PRO A 5 -3.28 8.09 5.77
N LEU A 6 -3.95 7.59 4.72
CA LEU A 6 -5.33 7.11 4.78
C LEU A 6 -5.45 5.68 5.32
N LEU A 7 -4.35 4.91 5.28
CA LEU A 7 -4.30 3.49 5.64
C LEU A 7 -3.52 3.21 6.94
N THR A 8 -2.86 4.21 7.51
CA THR A 8 -2.20 4.12 8.81
C THR A 8 -2.89 5.04 9.83
N PRO A 9 -3.30 4.62 11.00
CA PRO A 9 -2.74 3.61 11.88
C PRO A 9 -3.73 2.49 12.22
N VAL A 10 -4.25 1.79 11.26
CA VAL A 10 -5.15 0.68 11.55
C VAL A 10 -4.69 -0.52 10.78
N PHE A 11 -4.23 -1.47 11.54
CA PHE A 11 -3.80 -2.75 11.06
C PHE A 11 -5.02 -3.54 10.58
N LEU A 12 -5.04 -3.81 9.28
CA LEU A 12 -6.15 -4.44 8.58
C LEU A 12 -6.01 -5.95 8.64
N LEU A 13 -6.81 -6.61 9.45
CA LEU A 13 -7.10 -8.02 9.32
C LEU A 13 -8.57 -8.25 9.04
N GLY A 14 -8.94 -8.06 7.80
CA GLY A 14 -10.24 -8.39 7.26
C GLY A 14 -10.20 -9.30 6.03
N LEU A 15 -9.05 -9.91 5.72
CA LEU A 15 -8.97 -10.88 4.61
C LEU A 15 -9.67 -12.21 4.90
N CYS A 16 -10.17 -12.42 6.10
CA CYS A 16 -10.99 -13.57 6.48
C CYS A 16 -12.43 -13.14 6.77
N SER A 17 -13.32 -13.41 5.83
CA SER A 17 -14.77 -13.41 5.95
C SER A 17 -15.55 -12.11 5.73
N ALA A 18 -15.83 -11.78 4.45
CA ALA A 18 -17.02 -11.00 4.09
C ALA A 18 -18.16 -11.95 3.69
N LYS A 19 -19.20 -12.04 4.48
CA LYS A 19 -20.43 -12.76 4.12
C LYS A 19 -21.25 -11.94 3.12
N ALA A 20 -21.61 -12.57 2.00
CA ALA A 20 -22.64 -12.05 1.09
C ALA A 20 -24.00 -11.99 1.83
N TRP A 21 -24.68 -10.84 1.77
CA TRP A 21 -26.08 -10.70 2.16
C TRP A 21 -26.98 -11.11 0.99
N ALA A 22 -27.38 -12.39 0.98
CA ALA A 22 -28.67 -12.79 0.41
C ALA A 22 -29.70 -12.57 1.52
N GLN A 23 -30.85 -12.01 1.18
CA GLN A 23 -31.98 -11.84 2.11
C GLN A 23 -32.34 -13.20 2.71
N THR A 24 -32.08 -13.38 4.01
CA THR A 24 -32.43 -14.54 4.80
C THR A 24 -33.06 -14.05 6.10
N PRO A 25 -33.97 -14.87 6.74
CA PRO A 25 -34.76 -14.45 7.90
C PRO A 25 -33.89 -13.96 9.05
N ALA A 26 -34.44 -13.10 9.90
CA ALA A 26 -33.79 -12.40 11.00
C ALA A 26 -32.73 -13.25 11.70
N PRO A 27 -31.47 -12.78 11.78
CA PRO A 27 -30.41 -13.57 12.36
C PRO A 27 -30.66 -13.78 13.84
N ILE A 28 -30.56 -15.05 14.28
CA ILE A 28 -30.45 -15.41 15.70
C ILE A 28 -29.29 -14.51 16.25
N PRO A 29 -29.52 -13.74 17.33
CA PRO A 29 -28.48 -12.89 17.87
C PRO A 29 -27.27 -13.74 18.24
N LYS A 30 -26.13 -13.53 17.60
CA LYS A 30 -24.87 -14.17 17.99
C LYS A 30 -24.58 -13.77 19.43
N PRO A 31 -24.14 -14.70 20.30
CA PRO A 31 -23.80 -14.36 21.67
C PRO A 31 -22.72 -13.27 21.67
N ARG A 32 -23.05 -12.10 22.18
CA ARG A 32 -22.11 -10.98 22.35
C ARG A 32 -21.06 -11.42 23.37
N VAL A 33 -19.79 -11.42 22.97
CA VAL A 33 -18.69 -11.70 23.87
C VAL A 33 -18.64 -10.58 24.92
N SER A 34 -18.67 -10.92 26.22
CA SER A 34 -18.60 -9.90 27.26
C SER A 34 -17.22 -9.21 27.31
N ALA A 35 -17.16 -7.97 27.78
CA ALA A 35 -15.90 -7.24 27.93
C ALA A 35 -14.89 -8.03 28.83
N ALA A 36 -15.35 -8.67 29.88
CA ALA A 36 -14.54 -9.51 30.76
C ALA A 36 -13.97 -10.72 30.01
N THR A 37 -14.77 -11.36 29.16
CA THR A 37 -14.31 -12.48 28.32
C THR A 37 -13.26 -12.01 27.31
N VAL A 38 -13.46 -10.86 26.66
CA VAL A 38 -12.50 -10.27 25.71
C VAL A 38 -11.18 -9.99 26.44
N GLN A 39 -11.21 -9.39 27.64
CA GLN A 39 -9.99 -9.10 28.40
C GLN A 39 -9.26 -10.39 28.81
N SER A 40 -9.99 -11.43 29.22
CA SER A 40 -9.39 -12.73 29.53
C SER A 40 -8.70 -13.35 28.32
N MET A 41 -9.34 -13.28 27.13
CA MET A 41 -8.75 -13.73 25.86
C MET A 41 -7.50 -12.92 25.51
N VAL A 42 -7.55 -11.58 25.61
CA VAL A 42 -6.37 -10.71 25.38
C VAL A 42 -5.20 -11.14 26.26
N ASN A 43 -5.42 -11.35 27.55
CA ASN A 43 -4.36 -11.76 28.47
C ASN A 43 -3.77 -13.13 28.12
N ARG A 44 -4.56 -14.06 27.66
CA ARG A 44 -4.12 -15.41 27.24
C ARG A 44 -3.35 -15.33 25.92
N VAL A 45 -3.95 -14.72 24.88
CA VAL A 45 -3.34 -14.64 23.55
C VAL A 45 -2.05 -13.81 23.59
N LEU A 46 -2.01 -12.73 24.38
CA LEU A 46 -0.80 -11.92 24.56
C LEU A 46 0.37 -12.73 25.13
N ARG A 47 0.10 -13.61 26.14
CA ARG A 47 1.16 -14.50 26.65
C ARG A 47 1.64 -15.50 25.61
N GLU A 48 0.71 -16.11 24.87
CA GLU A 48 1.05 -17.08 23.82
C GLU A 48 1.85 -16.43 22.67
N THR A 49 1.43 -15.25 22.19
CA THR A 49 2.17 -14.50 21.15
C THR A 49 3.50 -13.97 21.64
N SER A 50 3.60 -13.52 22.89
CA SER A 50 4.86 -13.12 23.54
C SER A 50 5.87 -14.28 23.54
N ALA A 51 5.45 -15.47 23.94
CA ALA A 51 6.31 -16.67 23.94
C ALA A 51 6.71 -17.07 22.51
N LEU A 52 5.78 -17.06 21.55
CA LEU A 52 6.04 -17.39 20.14
C LEU A 52 7.02 -16.42 19.49
N ARG A 53 6.85 -15.11 19.73
CA ARG A 53 7.66 -14.05 19.09
C ARG A 53 8.97 -13.79 19.83
N GLY A 54 9.08 -14.19 21.09
CA GLY A 54 10.24 -13.92 21.93
C GLY A 54 10.36 -12.45 22.36
N LEU A 55 9.24 -11.75 22.48
CA LEU A 55 9.16 -10.39 23.01
C LEU A 55 8.42 -10.42 24.36
N SER A 56 9.07 -9.99 25.44
CA SER A 56 8.47 -9.95 26.77
C SER A 56 7.36 -8.91 26.88
N ILE A 57 6.31 -9.21 27.63
CA ILE A 57 5.25 -8.26 27.94
C ILE A 57 5.80 -7.21 28.91
N ARG A 58 5.93 -5.96 28.47
CA ARG A 58 6.42 -4.83 29.29
C ARG A 58 5.29 -4.07 29.97
N ARG A 59 4.10 -4.07 29.37
CA ARG A 59 2.90 -3.38 29.85
C ARG A 59 1.66 -4.24 29.58
N PRO A 60 0.65 -4.22 30.46
CA PRO A 60 -0.62 -4.88 30.18
C PRO A 60 -1.31 -4.19 28.97
N VAL A 61 -2.06 -4.98 28.18
CA VAL A 61 -2.89 -4.48 27.09
C VAL A 61 -4.34 -4.51 27.55
N ARG A 62 -5.00 -3.37 27.51
CA ARG A 62 -6.44 -3.24 27.79
C ARG A 62 -7.25 -3.71 26.60
N SER A 63 -8.52 -4.03 26.82
CA SER A 63 -9.45 -4.35 25.75
C SER A 63 -10.67 -3.44 25.75
N GLY A 64 -11.21 -3.19 24.56
CA GLY A 64 -12.47 -2.48 24.33
C GLY A 64 -13.30 -3.15 23.25
N VAL A 65 -14.62 -3.03 23.34
CA VAL A 65 -15.53 -3.45 22.30
C VAL A 65 -16.16 -2.23 21.66
N GLN A 66 -16.13 -2.17 20.34
CA GLN A 66 -16.72 -1.07 19.56
C GLN A 66 -17.80 -1.59 18.63
N THR A 67 -18.84 -0.78 18.44
CA THR A 67 -19.83 -1.05 17.40
C THR A 67 -19.22 -0.73 16.02
N ARG A 68 -19.77 -1.37 14.98
CA ARG A 68 -19.39 -1.07 13.60
C ARG A 68 -19.44 0.44 13.30
N ALA A 69 -20.49 1.12 13.76
CA ALA A 69 -20.63 2.58 13.54
C ALA A 69 -19.52 3.39 14.22
N GLN A 70 -19.04 2.98 15.40
CA GLN A 70 -17.90 3.63 16.07
C GLN A 70 -16.61 3.44 15.31
N VAL A 71 -16.36 2.23 14.78
CA VAL A 71 -15.21 1.93 13.94
C VAL A 71 -15.25 2.76 12.64
N GLU A 72 -16.38 2.77 11.93
CA GLU A 72 -16.58 3.58 10.72
C GLU A 72 -16.35 5.07 10.97
N ALA A 73 -16.87 5.61 12.10
CA ALA A 73 -16.68 7.01 12.47
C ALA A 73 -15.23 7.34 12.80
N LEU A 74 -14.47 6.41 13.40
CA LEU A 74 -13.04 6.57 13.66
C LEU A 74 -12.28 6.74 12.34
N PHE A 75 -12.49 5.83 11.39
CA PHE A 75 -11.82 5.88 10.10
C PHE A 75 -12.24 7.08 9.27
N ALA A 76 -13.51 7.43 9.26
CA ALA A 76 -13.98 8.63 8.57
C ALA A 76 -13.25 9.89 9.07
N ARG A 77 -13.06 10.03 10.40
CA ARG A 77 -12.27 11.14 10.98
C ARG A 77 -10.81 11.12 10.53
N GLN A 78 -10.17 9.95 10.53
CA GLN A 78 -8.78 9.83 10.08
C GLN A 78 -8.63 10.21 8.61
N ILE A 79 -9.51 9.73 7.75
CA ILE A 79 -9.52 10.05 6.31
C ILE A 79 -9.78 11.55 6.09
N GLN A 80 -10.67 12.17 6.89
CA GLN A 80 -10.95 13.60 6.82
C GLN A 80 -9.76 14.46 7.27
N SER A 81 -8.91 13.96 8.16
CA SER A 81 -7.72 14.69 8.64
C SER A 81 -6.61 14.79 7.59
N VAL A 82 -6.65 14.01 6.52
CA VAL A 82 -5.67 14.08 5.43
C VAL A 82 -5.88 15.38 4.64
N PRO A 83 -4.81 16.17 4.39
CA PRO A 83 -4.89 17.40 3.62
C PRO A 83 -5.58 17.21 2.27
N SER A 84 -6.48 18.13 1.94
CA SER A 84 -7.28 18.02 0.70
C SER A 84 -6.42 17.99 -0.57
N ASP A 85 -5.31 18.73 -0.61
CA ASP A 85 -4.39 18.72 -1.76
C ASP A 85 -3.72 17.36 -1.95
N GLU A 86 -3.38 16.64 -0.88
CA GLU A 86 -2.81 15.29 -0.95
C GLU A 86 -3.82 14.26 -1.51
N VAL A 87 -5.08 14.35 -1.08
CA VAL A 87 -6.15 13.49 -1.60
C VAL A 87 -6.41 13.78 -3.07
N VAL A 88 -6.53 15.07 -3.45
CA VAL A 88 -6.73 15.48 -4.84
C VAL A 88 -5.54 15.07 -5.71
N ALA A 89 -4.31 15.19 -5.22
CA ALA A 89 -3.12 14.74 -5.94
C ALA A 89 -3.16 13.23 -6.21
N SER A 90 -3.50 12.42 -5.19
CA SER A 90 -3.60 10.96 -5.34
C SER A 90 -4.70 10.58 -6.34
N GLU A 91 -5.86 11.24 -6.30
CA GLU A 91 -6.92 10.99 -7.28
C GLU A 91 -6.51 11.37 -8.71
N LEU A 92 -5.87 12.54 -8.88
CA LEU A 92 -5.39 12.97 -10.19
C LEU A 92 -4.31 12.04 -10.73
N TYR A 93 -3.39 11.56 -9.86
CA TYR A 93 -2.40 10.56 -10.21
C TYR A 93 -3.08 9.29 -10.76
N LEU A 94 -3.99 8.70 -10.00
CA LEU A 94 -4.70 7.49 -10.39
C LEU A 94 -5.48 7.65 -11.69
N LYS A 95 -6.23 8.75 -11.82
CA LYS A 95 -7.06 9.05 -13.00
C LYS A 95 -6.19 9.34 -14.23
N GLN A 96 -5.12 10.11 -14.04
CA GLN A 96 -4.24 10.53 -15.14
C GLN A 96 -3.44 9.35 -15.71
N LEU A 97 -3.00 8.41 -14.85
CA LEU A 97 -2.35 7.19 -15.28
C LEU A 97 -3.33 6.09 -15.75
N GLY A 98 -4.63 6.31 -15.66
CA GLY A 98 -5.66 5.33 -16.04
C GLY A 98 -5.81 4.17 -15.07
N LEU A 99 -5.37 4.34 -13.83
CA LEU A 99 -5.45 3.35 -12.75
C LEU A 99 -6.79 3.38 -12.01
N ALA A 100 -7.57 4.43 -12.24
CA ALA A 100 -8.93 4.59 -11.73
C ALA A 100 -9.82 5.32 -12.75
N PRO A 101 -11.14 5.07 -12.75
CA PRO A 101 -12.08 5.77 -13.63
C PRO A 101 -12.19 7.26 -13.26
N ALA A 102 -12.65 8.09 -14.20
CA ALA A 102 -12.78 9.53 -13.98
C ALA A 102 -13.71 9.89 -12.79
N SER A 103 -14.72 9.05 -12.51
CA SER A 103 -15.67 9.22 -11.40
C SER A 103 -15.14 8.73 -10.05
N PHE A 104 -13.91 8.23 -9.97
CA PHE A 104 -13.35 7.68 -8.74
C PHE A 104 -13.21 8.74 -7.66
N ASP A 105 -13.63 8.39 -6.43
CA ASP A 105 -13.53 9.18 -5.21
C ASP A 105 -12.72 8.40 -4.18
N LEU A 106 -11.51 8.87 -3.89
CA LEU A 106 -10.57 8.18 -3.00
C LEU A 106 -11.07 8.14 -1.56
N ARG A 107 -11.61 9.27 -1.05
CA ARG A 107 -12.12 9.32 0.33
C ARG A 107 -13.26 8.33 0.53
N ARG A 108 -14.24 8.34 -0.37
CA ARG A 108 -15.39 7.43 -0.32
C ARG A 108 -14.95 5.96 -0.42
N SER A 109 -14.08 5.65 -1.38
CA SER A 109 -13.60 4.29 -1.60
C SER A 109 -12.84 3.76 -0.37
N THR A 110 -11.94 4.58 0.19
CA THR A 110 -11.15 4.20 1.36
C THR A 110 -12.03 4.02 2.61
N THR A 111 -12.98 4.95 2.85
CA THR A 111 -13.92 4.83 4.00
C THR A 111 -14.75 3.56 3.91
N SER A 112 -15.26 3.23 2.72
CA SER A 112 -16.05 2.00 2.51
C SER A 112 -15.21 0.74 2.71
N MET A 113 -13.98 0.71 2.19
CA MET A 113 -13.06 -0.42 2.38
C MET A 113 -12.76 -0.66 3.86
N MET A 114 -12.46 0.41 4.62
CA MET A 114 -12.15 0.31 6.05
C MET A 114 -13.34 -0.19 6.87
N GLY A 115 -14.54 0.34 6.63
CA GLY A 115 -15.75 -0.05 7.36
C GLY A 115 -16.13 -1.53 7.22
N GLU A 116 -15.75 -2.17 6.10
CA GLU A 116 -16.02 -3.60 5.89
C GLU A 116 -14.94 -4.54 6.42
N GLN A 117 -13.68 -4.07 6.52
CA GLN A 117 -12.52 -4.94 6.74
C GLN A 117 -12.06 -5.02 8.19
N VAL A 118 -12.41 -4.06 9.05
CA VAL A 118 -11.87 -4.00 10.41
C VAL A 118 -12.64 -4.89 11.38
N ALA A 119 -12.02 -6.00 11.75
CA ALA A 119 -12.51 -6.92 12.77
C ALA A 119 -12.02 -6.56 14.19
N GLY A 120 -10.84 -5.94 14.28
CA GLY A 120 -10.21 -5.42 15.49
C GLY A 120 -8.94 -4.65 15.16
N TYR A 121 -8.39 -3.92 16.14
CA TYR A 121 -7.14 -3.21 16.00
C TYR A 121 -6.48 -2.89 17.35
N TYR A 122 -5.17 -2.76 17.36
CA TYR A 122 -4.41 -2.21 18.48
C TYR A 122 -4.20 -0.71 18.28
N ASP A 123 -4.49 0.09 19.32
CA ASP A 123 -4.19 1.53 19.33
C ASP A 123 -2.95 1.79 20.19
N PRO A 124 -1.81 2.15 19.59
CA PRO A 124 -0.57 2.43 20.31
C PRO A 124 -0.70 3.61 21.29
N LYS A 125 -1.55 4.60 20.98
CA LYS A 125 -1.71 5.80 21.82
C LYS A 125 -2.37 5.48 23.15
N SER A 126 -3.36 4.60 23.15
CA SER A 126 -4.08 4.18 24.36
C SER A 126 -3.56 2.89 24.96
N GLY A 127 -2.72 2.12 24.26
CA GLY A 127 -2.27 0.78 24.65
C GLY A 127 -3.43 -0.21 24.75
N THR A 128 -4.44 -0.10 23.86
CA THR A 128 -5.70 -0.82 23.96
C THR A 128 -5.97 -1.60 22.68
N PHE A 129 -6.35 -2.86 22.82
CA PHE A 129 -6.93 -3.66 21.74
C PHE A 129 -8.43 -3.40 21.64
N TYR A 130 -8.92 -3.02 20.48
CA TYR A 130 -10.34 -2.87 20.20
C TYR A 130 -10.82 -3.98 19.27
N THR A 131 -12.00 -4.54 19.57
CA THR A 131 -12.68 -5.50 18.69
C THR A 131 -14.06 -5.02 18.32
N SER A 132 -14.54 -5.48 17.18
CA SER A 132 -15.92 -5.23 16.75
C SER A 132 -16.90 -6.19 17.44
N ASP A 133 -18.11 -5.71 17.75
CA ASP A 133 -19.16 -6.46 18.45
C ASP A 133 -19.80 -7.57 17.61
N HIS A 134 -19.49 -7.68 16.33
CA HIS A 134 -20.07 -8.67 15.41
C HIS A 134 -19.13 -9.83 15.02
N ILE A 135 -17.90 -9.85 15.54
CA ILE A 135 -16.92 -10.92 15.23
C ILE A 135 -17.21 -12.20 16.02
N SER A 136 -16.99 -13.36 15.40
CA SER A 136 -17.09 -14.65 16.09
C SER A 136 -15.88 -14.89 17.01
N PRO A 137 -16.01 -15.67 18.12
CA PRO A 137 -14.88 -15.93 19.02
C PRO A 137 -13.66 -16.56 18.34
N ALA A 138 -13.86 -17.45 17.37
CA ALA A 138 -12.77 -18.10 16.64
C ALA A 138 -12.01 -17.11 15.70
N GLU A 139 -12.74 -16.24 15.00
CA GLU A 139 -12.15 -15.16 14.19
C GLU A 139 -11.44 -14.14 15.08
N LEU A 140 -12.06 -13.81 16.23
CA LEU A 140 -11.47 -12.87 17.20
C LEU A 140 -10.11 -13.32 17.71
N GLU A 141 -9.92 -14.62 17.99
CA GLU A 141 -8.65 -15.14 18.47
C GLU A 141 -7.52 -15.01 17.43
N THR A 142 -7.85 -15.21 16.15
CA THR A 142 -6.91 -15.02 15.04
C THR A 142 -6.50 -13.53 14.91
N VAL A 143 -7.49 -12.64 14.94
CA VAL A 143 -7.26 -11.19 14.92
C VAL A 143 -6.41 -10.75 16.11
N MET A 144 -6.74 -11.24 17.32
CA MET A 144 -5.97 -10.95 18.53
C MET A 144 -4.51 -11.35 18.39
N ALA A 145 -4.19 -12.51 17.80
CA ALA A 145 -2.82 -12.96 17.65
C ALA A 145 -1.99 -11.98 16.79
N HIS A 146 -2.58 -11.37 15.79
CA HIS A 146 -1.95 -10.34 14.98
C HIS A 146 -1.83 -9.01 15.75
N GLU A 147 -2.94 -8.49 16.26
CA GLU A 147 -3.00 -7.17 16.89
C GLU A 147 -2.19 -7.10 18.19
N LEU A 148 -2.16 -8.19 18.97
CA LEU A 148 -1.33 -8.25 20.18
C LEU A 148 0.15 -8.41 19.85
N THR A 149 0.51 -8.87 18.65
CA THR A 149 1.88 -8.77 18.16
C THR A 149 2.26 -7.31 17.92
N HIS A 150 1.37 -6.48 17.37
CA HIS A 150 1.62 -5.03 17.29
C HIS A 150 1.76 -4.39 18.67
N ALA A 151 0.99 -4.85 19.67
CA ALA A 151 1.17 -4.39 21.04
C ALA A 151 2.57 -4.72 21.58
N LEU A 152 3.12 -5.90 21.27
CA LEU A 152 4.49 -6.28 21.63
C LEU A 152 5.53 -5.47 20.84
N GLN A 153 5.31 -5.28 19.53
CA GLN A 153 6.17 -4.44 18.70
C GLN A 153 6.23 -3.00 19.22
N ASP A 154 5.08 -2.41 19.56
CA ASP A 154 5.00 -1.08 20.13
C ASP A 154 5.76 -0.95 21.43
N GLN A 155 5.60 -1.94 22.33
CA GLN A 155 6.30 -1.98 23.63
C GLN A 155 7.83 -2.09 23.49
N HIS A 156 8.34 -2.66 22.39
CA HIS A 156 9.76 -2.90 22.17
C HIS A 156 10.42 -1.95 21.20
N PHE A 157 9.70 -1.48 20.20
CA PHE A 157 10.28 -0.74 19.07
C PHE A 157 9.67 0.65 18.86
N ASP A 158 8.69 1.07 19.69
CA ASP A 158 8.00 2.36 19.59
C ASP A 158 7.41 2.59 18.17
N LEU A 159 6.26 1.98 17.88
CA LEU A 159 5.61 2.11 16.59
C LEU A 159 5.26 3.58 16.27
N GLY A 160 5.05 4.42 17.31
CA GLY A 160 4.80 5.84 17.12
C GLY A 160 5.98 6.59 16.47
N ARG A 161 7.24 6.12 16.62
CA ARG A 161 8.39 6.69 15.91
C ARG A 161 8.27 6.50 14.39
N LEU A 162 7.61 5.42 13.95
CA LEU A 162 7.46 5.07 12.56
C LEU A 162 6.44 5.96 11.85
N GLU A 163 5.50 6.57 12.60
CA GLU A 163 4.60 7.60 12.06
C GLU A 163 5.35 8.85 11.59
N ARG A 164 6.55 9.10 12.13
CA ARG A 164 7.42 10.24 11.76
C ARG A 164 8.29 9.97 10.52
N TRP A 165 8.03 8.89 9.80
CA TRP A 165 8.77 8.53 8.58
C TRP A 165 8.79 9.67 7.56
N PRO A 166 9.82 9.75 6.69
CA PRO A 166 9.96 10.87 5.76
C PRO A 166 8.67 11.16 5.00
N LYS A 167 8.24 12.41 5.02
CA LYS A 167 7.14 12.88 4.17
C LYS A 167 7.56 12.75 2.70
N HIS A 168 6.59 12.46 1.82
CA HIS A 168 6.83 12.35 0.39
C HIS A 168 7.79 11.20 -0.01
N ASP A 169 7.69 10.06 0.68
CA ASP A 169 8.38 8.82 0.37
C ASP A 169 7.50 7.62 0.74
N SER A 170 6.47 7.40 -0.07
CA SER A 170 5.48 6.33 0.16
C SER A 170 6.08 4.95 -0.06
N ASP A 171 7.11 4.81 -0.88
CA ASP A 171 7.82 3.54 -1.08
C ASP A 171 8.52 3.07 0.19
N SER A 172 9.33 3.95 0.81
CA SER A 172 9.98 3.64 2.10
C SER A 172 8.96 3.35 3.19
N LYS A 173 7.82 4.07 3.20
CA LYS A 173 6.76 3.83 4.18
C LYS A 173 6.12 2.47 3.98
N LEU A 174 5.83 2.06 2.74
CA LEU A 174 5.30 0.75 2.41
C LEU A 174 6.27 -0.36 2.80
N ALA A 175 7.56 -0.16 2.56
CA ALA A 175 8.60 -1.09 2.96
C ALA A 175 8.67 -1.27 4.50
N MET A 176 8.64 -0.19 5.24
CA MET A 176 8.60 -0.23 6.70
C MET A 176 7.34 -0.94 7.22
N LEU A 177 6.17 -0.62 6.66
CA LEU A 177 4.93 -1.31 7.01
C LEU A 177 4.99 -2.80 6.70
N SER A 178 5.71 -3.20 5.63
CA SER A 178 5.91 -4.61 5.29
C SER A 178 6.70 -5.37 6.37
N LEU A 179 7.63 -4.73 7.07
CA LEU A 179 8.27 -5.34 8.23
C LEU A 179 7.30 -5.51 9.40
N VAL A 180 6.53 -4.47 9.72
CA VAL A 180 5.60 -4.44 10.86
C VAL A 180 4.48 -5.47 10.67
N GLU A 181 3.80 -5.43 9.52
CA GLU A 181 2.70 -6.32 9.19
C GLU A 181 3.18 -7.76 8.92
N GLY A 182 4.33 -7.89 8.28
CA GLY A 182 4.92 -9.19 7.99
C GLY A 182 5.30 -9.95 9.26
N ASP A 183 5.86 -9.28 10.27
CA ASP A 183 6.17 -9.87 11.58
C ASP A 183 4.89 -10.31 12.30
N ALA A 184 3.88 -9.45 12.36
CA ALA A 184 2.60 -9.78 12.99
C ALA A 184 1.87 -10.93 12.25
N THR A 185 1.92 -10.95 10.92
CA THR A 185 1.34 -12.02 10.10
C THR A 185 2.08 -13.35 10.28
N LEU A 186 3.40 -13.33 10.38
CA LEU A 186 4.20 -14.52 10.66
C LEU A 186 3.90 -15.11 12.04
N VAL A 187 3.79 -14.25 13.09
CA VAL A 187 3.42 -14.68 14.45
C VAL A 187 2.00 -15.25 14.46
N MET A 188 1.04 -14.58 13.85
CA MET A 188 -0.34 -15.06 13.71
C MET A 188 -0.38 -16.42 13.02
N SER A 189 0.34 -16.60 11.91
CA SER A 189 0.41 -17.88 11.20
C SER A 189 0.94 -19.00 12.10
N ARG A 190 2.01 -18.73 12.85
CA ARG A 190 2.59 -19.69 13.83
C ARG A 190 1.64 -19.97 14.98
N TYR A 191 0.94 -18.95 15.47
CA TYR A 191 -0.08 -19.10 16.51
C TYR A 191 -1.20 -20.03 16.10
N MET A 192 -1.68 -19.89 14.85
CA MET A 192 -2.70 -20.77 14.29
C MET A 192 -2.19 -22.21 14.11
N MET A 193 -0.96 -22.39 13.63
CA MET A 193 -0.37 -23.71 13.42
C MET A 193 0.03 -24.44 14.73
N ALA A 194 0.23 -23.73 15.83
CA ALA A 194 0.60 -24.31 17.11
C ALA A 194 -0.52 -25.16 17.76
N ASN A 195 -1.76 -25.03 17.28
CA ASN A 195 -2.91 -25.79 17.78
C ASN A 195 -3.66 -26.43 16.62
N PRO A 196 -3.77 -27.80 16.54
CA PRO A 196 -4.45 -28.49 15.45
C PRO A 196 -5.91 -28.05 15.24
N PHE A 197 -6.62 -27.73 16.31
CA PHE A 197 -8.03 -27.26 16.20
C PHE A 197 -8.12 -25.86 15.59
N ARG A 198 -7.19 -24.96 15.92
CA ARG A 198 -7.09 -23.64 15.27
C ARG A 198 -6.75 -23.79 13.80
N PHE A 199 -5.79 -24.66 13.47
CA PHE A 199 -5.39 -24.95 12.09
C PHE A 199 -6.55 -25.51 11.27
N LEU A 200 -7.31 -26.49 11.80
CA LEU A 200 -8.50 -27.04 11.13
C LEU A 200 -9.60 -25.99 10.96
N GLY A 201 -9.81 -25.13 11.95
CA GLY A 201 -10.73 -23.99 11.85
C GLY A 201 -10.35 -23.03 10.75
N MET A 202 -9.06 -22.71 10.63
CA MET A 202 -8.50 -21.87 9.54
C MET A 202 -8.69 -22.56 8.18
N LEU A 203 -8.37 -23.83 8.05
CA LEU A 203 -8.56 -24.60 6.82
C LEU A 203 -10.04 -24.67 6.41
N GLY A 204 -10.94 -24.91 7.36
CA GLY A 204 -12.38 -24.89 7.13
C GLY A 204 -12.92 -23.53 6.70
N SER A 205 -12.34 -22.43 7.20
CA SER A 205 -12.69 -21.07 6.76
C SER A 205 -12.13 -20.75 5.36
N ALA A 206 -10.94 -21.23 5.04
CA ALA A 206 -10.31 -21.06 3.72
C ALA A 206 -11.04 -21.84 2.60
N LEU A 207 -11.65 -22.97 2.94
CA LEU A 207 -12.44 -23.78 2.00
C LEU A 207 -13.87 -23.24 1.79
N ARG A 208 -14.33 -22.30 2.61
CA ARG A 208 -15.61 -21.62 2.36
C ARG A 208 -15.45 -20.64 1.19
N PRO A 209 -16.44 -20.55 0.26
CA PRO A 209 -16.42 -19.52 -0.76
C PRO A 209 -16.29 -18.16 -0.09
N GLN A 210 -15.12 -17.56 -0.18
CA GLN A 210 -14.91 -16.21 0.33
C GLN A 210 -15.64 -15.26 -0.62
N ALA A 211 -16.77 -14.73 -0.20
CA ALA A 211 -17.32 -13.55 -0.81
C ALA A 211 -16.33 -12.41 -0.50
N SER A 212 -15.33 -12.23 -1.38
CA SER A 212 -14.52 -11.03 -1.34
C SER A 212 -15.48 -9.85 -1.34
N SER A 213 -15.27 -8.91 -0.39
CA SER A 213 -16.09 -7.72 -0.22
C SER A 213 -16.36 -7.08 -1.59
N ALA A 214 -17.63 -6.77 -1.87
CA ALA A 214 -18.00 -6.12 -3.12
C ALA A 214 -17.25 -4.78 -3.30
N VAL A 215 -16.99 -4.08 -2.19
CA VAL A 215 -16.23 -2.83 -2.16
C VAL A 215 -14.77 -3.07 -2.53
N LEU A 216 -14.14 -4.13 -2.00
CA LEU A 216 -12.76 -4.45 -2.37
C LEU A 216 -12.66 -4.82 -3.85
N LYS A 217 -13.62 -5.59 -4.40
CA LYS A 217 -13.65 -5.94 -5.83
C LYS A 217 -13.84 -4.73 -6.74
N SER A 218 -14.66 -3.76 -6.32
CA SER A 218 -14.93 -2.53 -7.09
C SER A 218 -13.84 -1.46 -6.95
N SER A 219 -12.90 -1.63 -6.00
CA SER A 219 -11.80 -0.68 -5.81
C SER A 219 -10.74 -0.85 -6.91
N PRO A 220 -10.04 0.22 -7.31
CA PRO A 220 -8.93 0.15 -8.24
C PRO A 220 -7.90 -0.92 -7.82
N ARG A 221 -7.38 -1.65 -8.80
CA ARG A 221 -6.43 -2.75 -8.56
C ARG A 221 -5.24 -2.29 -7.73
N LEU A 222 -4.65 -1.15 -8.10
CA LEU A 222 -3.50 -0.60 -7.38
C LEU A 222 -3.79 -0.42 -5.88
N LEU A 223 -4.97 0.07 -5.49
CA LEU A 223 -5.33 0.23 -4.08
C LEU A 223 -5.40 -1.11 -3.35
N ARG A 224 -5.99 -2.12 -3.99
CA ARG A 224 -6.09 -3.47 -3.41
C ARG A 224 -4.73 -4.11 -3.20
N GLU A 225 -3.88 -4.07 -4.23
CA GLU A 225 -2.53 -4.68 -4.19
C GLU A 225 -1.65 -3.98 -3.14
N MET A 226 -1.66 -2.63 -3.11
CA MET A 226 -0.93 -1.88 -2.08
C MET A 226 -1.41 -2.16 -0.66
N LEU A 227 -2.70 -2.45 -0.47
CA LEU A 227 -3.25 -2.82 0.83
C LEU A 227 -2.75 -4.20 1.29
N ILE A 228 -2.61 -5.14 0.36
CA ILE A 228 -2.25 -6.52 0.63
C ILE A 228 -0.73 -6.72 0.72
N PHE A 229 0.03 -5.92 0.00
CA PHE A 229 1.49 -6.04 -0.10
C PHE A 229 2.21 -6.13 1.25
N PRO A 230 1.93 -5.29 2.28
CA PRO A 230 2.59 -5.38 3.57
C PRO A 230 2.40 -6.73 4.26
N TYR A 231 1.27 -7.38 4.05
CA TYR A 231 0.96 -8.68 4.64
C TYR A 231 1.67 -9.82 3.91
N LEU A 232 1.49 -9.92 2.59
CA LEU A 232 2.00 -11.05 1.81
C LEU A 232 3.52 -10.94 1.58
N SER A 233 3.96 -9.83 0.98
CA SER A 233 5.39 -9.62 0.71
C SER A 233 6.15 -9.38 2.00
N GLY A 234 5.54 -8.69 2.98
CA GLY A 234 6.09 -8.50 4.30
C GLY A 234 6.28 -9.81 5.06
N MET A 235 5.32 -10.74 5.04
CA MET A 235 5.47 -12.07 5.65
C MET A 235 6.62 -12.86 4.98
N GLY A 236 6.76 -12.78 3.66
CA GLY A 236 7.88 -13.37 2.93
C GLY A 236 9.23 -12.80 3.38
N PHE A 237 9.31 -11.48 3.45
CA PHE A 237 10.49 -10.74 3.92
C PHE A 237 10.86 -11.11 5.37
N THR A 238 9.88 -11.08 6.29
CA THR A 238 10.09 -11.42 7.70
C THR A 238 10.44 -12.90 7.89
N THR A 239 9.88 -13.80 7.06
CA THR A 239 10.26 -15.21 7.05
C THR A 239 11.72 -15.39 6.66
N ASN A 240 12.24 -14.63 5.70
CA ASN A 240 13.65 -14.66 5.31
C ASN A 240 14.56 -14.13 6.44
N LEU A 241 14.16 -13.05 7.12
CA LEU A 241 14.85 -12.55 8.31
C LEU A 241 14.90 -13.60 9.42
N TYR A 242 13.77 -14.29 9.66
CA TYR A 242 13.68 -15.34 10.65
C TYR A 242 14.54 -16.55 10.32
N ARG A 243 14.54 -16.99 9.05
CA ARG A 243 15.40 -18.11 8.58
C ARG A 243 16.87 -17.81 8.77
N GLN A 244 17.27 -16.57 8.57
CA GLN A 244 18.68 -16.16 8.68
C GLN A 244 19.15 -15.97 10.12
N GLY A 245 18.32 -15.44 11.02
CA GLY A 245 18.76 -15.04 12.35
C GLY A 245 17.75 -15.23 13.48
N GLY A 246 16.74 -16.08 13.28
CA GLY A 246 15.66 -16.29 14.25
C GLY A 246 14.90 -14.99 14.57
N TRP A 247 14.21 -14.96 15.65
CA TRP A 247 13.50 -13.76 16.12
C TRP A 247 14.44 -12.58 16.42
N ALA A 248 15.69 -12.85 16.79
CA ALA A 248 16.70 -11.79 16.95
C ALA A 248 17.00 -11.09 15.61
N GLY A 249 17.02 -11.84 14.48
CA GLY A 249 17.14 -11.28 13.14
C GLY A 249 15.98 -10.37 12.77
N VAL A 250 14.75 -10.79 13.07
CA VAL A 250 13.55 -9.98 12.86
C VAL A 250 13.60 -8.71 13.74
N SER A 251 13.96 -8.82 15.01
CA SER A 251 14.04 -7.67 15.92
C SER A 251 15.08 -6.65 15.48
N ARG A 252 16.26 -7.08 15.01
CA ARG A 252 17.27 -6.16 14.44
C ARG A 252 16.75 -5.36 13.23
N ALA A 253 15.83 -5.92 12.44
CA ALA A 253 15.28 -5.20 11.30
C ALA A 253 14.46 -3.96 11.70
N PHE A 254 13.91 -3.91 12.92
CA PHE A 254 13.24 -2.71 13.45
C PHE A 254 14.22 -1.55 13.73
N ASP A 255 15.51 -1.84 13.96
CA ASP A 255 16.56 -0.82 14.04
C ASP A 255 17.19 -0.52 12.69
N GLN A 256 17.00 -1.42 11.73
CA GLN A 256 17.56 -1.39 10.39
C GLN A 256 16.47 -1.53 9.32
N LEU A 257 15.50 -0.61 9.36
CA LEU A 257 14.31 -0.66 8.52
C LEU A 257 14.63 -0.85 7.02
N PRO A 258 13.81 -1.62 6.28
CA PRO A 258 13.89 -1.63 4.82
C PRO A 258 13.56 -0.22 4.29
N GLN A 259 14.32 0.23 3.31
CA GLN A 259 14.27 1.61 2.78
C GLN A 259 13.48 1.72 1.48
N SER A 260 13.06 0.61 0.91
CA SER A 260 12.27 0.56 -0.32
C SER A 260 11.50 -0.76 -0.44
N THR A 261 10.42 -0.77 -1.20
CA THR A 261 9.71 -2.02 -1.56
C THR A 261 10.64 -2.97 -2.30
N GLN A 262 11.62 -2.46 -3.04
CA GLN A 262 12.66 -3.27 -3.67
C GLN A 262 13.41 -4.15 -2.64
N GLN A 263 13.76 -3.60 -1.49
CA GLN A 263 14.43 -4.38 -0.43
C GLN A 263 13.51 -5.43 0.21
N VAL A 264 12.21 -5.21 0.21
CA VAL A 264 11.22 -6.19 0.67
C VAL A 264 11.06 -7.32 -0.34
N MET A 265 11.00 -6.99 -1.63
CA MET A 265 10.84 -7.95 -2.73
C MET A 265 12.12 -8.74 -3.01
N HIS A 266 13.30 -8.11 -2.85
CA HIS A 266 14.62 -8.67 -3.11
C HIS A 266 15.45 -8.67 -1.83
N PHE A 267 15.39 -9.76 -1.07
CA PHE A 267 16.00 -9.87 0.25
C PHE A 267 17.54 -9.69 0.23
N ASP A 268 18.20 -10.09 -0.85
CA ASP A 268 19.64 -9.86 -1.09
C ASP A 268 19.99 -8.36 -1.13
N LYS A 269 19.13 -7.52 -1.73
CA LYS A 269 19.31 -6.06 -1.74
C LYS A 269 19.15 -5.44 -0.34
N TYR A 270 18.27 -6.00 0.49
CA TYR A 270 18.16 -5.61 1.89
C TYR A 270 19.43 -5.97 2.67
N LEU A 271 19.94 -7.19 2.52
CA LEU A 271 21.18 -7.64 3.18
C LEU A 271 22.39 -6.81 2.75
N ALA A 272 22.48 -6.49 1.46
CA ALA A 272 23.53 -5.63 0.90
C ALA A 272 23.38 -4.14 1.30
N ARG A 273 22.31 -3.78 2.02
CA ARG A 273 22.01 -2.38 2.39
C ARG A 273 21.98 -1.43 1.18
N LYS A 274 21.52 -1.92 0.04
CA LYS A 274 21.45 -1.15 -1.19
C LYS A 274 20.31 -0.11 -1.08
N ALA A 275 20.66 1.09 -0.63
CA ALA A 275 19.73 2.19 -0.48
C ALA A 275 19.20 2.68 -1.84
N PRO A 276 17.93 3.09 -1.94
CA PRO A 276 17.41 3.72 -3.15
C PRO A 276 18.11 5.05 -3.41
N VAL A 277 18.27 5.40 -4.70
CA VAL A 277 18.79 6.70 -5.11
C VAL A 277 17.70 7.75 -4.95
N ARG A 278 18.01 8.84 -4.25
CA ARG A 278 17.09 9.96 -4.13
C ARG A 278 17.09 10.77 -5.42
N VAL A 279 16.03 10.65 -6.20
CA VAL A 279 15.84 11.46 -7.41
C VAL A 279 15.33 12.85 -7.03
N ALA A 280 16.05 13.88 -7.46
CA ALA A 280 15.65 15.27 -7.26
C ALA A 280 14.82 15.74 -8.47
N LEU A 281 13.50 15.64 -8.37
CA LEU A 281 12.61 16.13 -9.41
C LEU A 281 12.55 17.66 -9.42
N ARG A 282 12.83 18.29 -10.57
CA ARG A 282 12.73 19.74 -10.73
C ARG A 282 11.27 20.19 -10.76
N ASP A 283 11.01 21.31 -10.09
CA ASP A 283 9.71 21.97 -10.18
C ASP A 283 9.55 22.65 -11.55
N VAL A 284 8.57 22.21 -12.30
CA VAL A 284 8.31 22.69 -13.66
C VAL A 284 7.24 23.78 -13.76
N ARG A 285 6.76 24.32 -12.62
CA ARG A 285 5.69 25.35 -12.61
C ARG A 285 6.00 26.56 -13.48
N ALA A 286 7.26 27.00 -13.52
CA ALA A 286 7.69 28.11 -14.37
C ALA A 286 7.40 27.88 -15.87
N HIS A 287 7.29 26.62 -16.31
CA HIS A 287 7.03 26.23 -17.69
C HIS A 287 5.56 25.87 -17.95
N LEU A 288 4.73 25.86 -16.92
CA LEU A 288 3.30 25.50 -17.01
C LEU A 288 2.39 26.74 -17.02
N GLY A 289 2.87 27.88 -16.47
CA GLY A 289 2.13 29.12 -16.35
C GLY A 289 1.48 29.32 -14.97
N ALA A 290 1.12 30.56 -14.64
CA ALA A 290 0.77 31.04 -13.30
C ALA A 290 -0.45 30.34 -12.66
N ARG A 291 -1.34 29.73 -13.45
CA ARG A 291 -2.52 29.02 -12.94
C ARG A 291 -2.31 27.56 -12.59
N TRP A 292 -1.10 27.05 -12.74
CA TRP A 292 -0.74 25.69 -12.36
C TRP A 292 -0.23 25.63 -10.93
N LYS A 293 -0.69 24.65 -10.17
CA LYS A 293 -0.29 24.42 -8.78
C LYS A 293 0.33 23.02 -8.66
N LEU A 294 1.51 22.93 -8.05
CA LEU A 294 2.04 21.67 -7.55
C LEU A 294 1.20 21.26 -6.34
N LEU A 295 0.52 20.12 -6.42
CA LEU A 295 -0.29 19.60 -5.33
C LEU A 295 0.54 18.72 -4.40
N ASP A 296 1.33 17.82 -4.99
CA ASP A 296 2.14 16.87 -4.24
C ASP A 296 3.24 16.27 -5.10
N HIS A 297 4.21 15.65 -4.44
CA HIS A 297 5.26 14.83 -5.06
C HIS A 297 5.57 13.63 -4.15
N ASP A 298 5.99 12.49 -4.73
CA ASP A 298 6.23 11.29 -3.95
C ASP A 298 7.11 10.28 -4.73
N VAL A 299 7.31 9.08 -4.19
CA VAL A 299 8.06 7.96 -4.77
C VAL A 299 7.12 6.80 -5.00
N ASP A 300 7.13 6.22 -6.21
CA ASP A 300 6.36 5.01 -6.54
C ASP A 300 7.06 3.73 -6.02
N GLY A 301 8.37 3.68 -6.13
CA GLY A 301 9.15 2.49 -5.81
C GLY A 301 9.04 1.39 -6.86
N GLU A 302 9.68 0.26 -6.61
CA GLU A 302 9.59 -0.89 -7.50
C GLU A 302 8.17 -1.47 -7.54
N GLU A 303 7.50 -1.62 -6.38
CA GLU A 303 6.14 -2.13 -6.31
C GLU A 303 5.13 -1.20 -7.00
N GLY A 304 5.17 0.10 -6.71
CA GLY A 304 4.28 1.06 -7.37
C GLY A 304 4.47 1.08 -8.89
N SER A 305 5.72 1.01 -9.35
CA SER A 305 6.07 0.87 -10.77
C SER A 305 5.49 -0.41 -11.38
N ALA A 306 5.58 -1.55 -10.67
CA ALA A 306 5.02 -2.81 -11.11
C ALA A 306 3.48 -2.76 -11.21
N LEU A 307 2.83 -2.10 -10.26
CA LEU A 307 1.37 -1.92 -10.26
C LEU A 307 0.90 -1.01 -11.41
N VAL A 308 1.65 0.04 -11.73
CA VAL A 308 1.36 0.91 -12.89
C VAL A 308 1.42 0.13 -14.20
N LEU A 309 2.42 -0.72 -14.39
CA LEU A 309 2.52 -1.57 -15.58
C LEU A 309 1.43 -2.65 -15.59
N GLY A 310 1.29 -3.35 -14.47
CA GLY A 310 0.42 -4.52 -14.33
C GLY A 310 -1.07 -4.22 -14.47
N GLU A 311 -1.50 -2.95 -14.44
CA GLU A 311 -2.89 -2.58 -14.73
C GLU A 311 -3.30 -2.97 -16.15
N TYR A 312 -2.37 -2.88 -17.11
CA TYR A 312 -2.62 -3.15 -18.52
C TYR A 312 -1.81 -4.31 -19.10
N LEU A 313 -0.69 -4.68 -18.45
CA LEU A 313 0.13 -5.83 -18.88
C LEU A 313 -0.26 -7.07 -18.06
N PRO A 314 -0.81 -8.11 -18.70
CA PRO A 314 -1.25 -9.31 -17.99
C PRO A 314 -0.09 -10.25 -17.61
N ASP A 315 1.04 -10.19 -18.33
CA ASP A 315 2.22 -11.02 -18.08
C ASP A 315 3.01 -10.47 -16.89
N LYS A 316 2.92 -11.17 -15.75
CA LYS A 316 3.62 -10.81 -14.52
C LYS A 316 5.14 -10.90 -14.64
N ASP A 317 5.65 -11.83 -15.45
CA ASP A 317 7.08 -12.00 -15.66
C ASP A 317 7.66 -10.85 -16.50
N GLU A 318 6.89 -10.33 -17.48
CA GLU A 318 7.25 -9.12 -18.21
C GLU A 318 7.33 -7.92 -17.28
N VAL A 319 6.32 -7.73 -16.42
CA VAL A 319 6.28 -6.65 -15.43
C VAL A 319 7.48 -6.75 -14.48
N ALA A 320 7.75 -7.93 -13.92
CA ALA A 320 8.87 -8.15 -13.02
C ALA A 320 10.22 -7.87 -13.68
N ARG A 321 10.43 -8.33 -14.92
CA ARG A 321 11.66 -8.02 -15.68
C ARG A 321 11.83 -6.53 -15.95
N ALA A 322 10.73 -5.82 -16.22
CA ALA A 322 10.78 -4.40 -16.51
C ALA A 322 11.06 -3.55 -15.28
N THR A 323 10.71 -4.01 -14.06
CA THR A 323 10.87 -3.24 -12.82
C THR A 323 12.08 -3.62 -11.98
N ASN A 324 12.65 -4.82 -12.16
CA ASN A 324 13.75 -5.36 -11.33
C ASN A 324 14.99 -4.44 -11.25
N GLY A 325 15.27 -3.66 -12.28
CA GLY A 325 16.39 -2.71 -12.33
C GLY A 325 16.11 -1.34 -11.71
N TRP A 326 14.97 -1.15 -11.03
CA TRP A 326 14.66 0.10 -10.36
C TRP A 326 15.71 0.46 -9.32
N VAL A 327 16.14 1.72 -9.26
CA VAL A 327 17.05 2.23 -8.23
C VAL A 327 16.57 3.51 -7.58
N GLY A 328 15.58 4.17 -8.18
CA GLY A 328 14.95 5.37 -7.60
C GLY A 328 14.02 6.05 -8.59
N ASP A 329 13.05 6.75 -8.06
CA ASP A 329 12.15 7.60 -8.84
C ASP A 329 11.65 8.78 -8.00
N ARG A 330 11.04 9.71 -8.68
CA ARG A 330 10.23 10.78 -8.10
C ARG A 330 9.15 11.18 -9.09
N TYR A 331 7.92 11.32 -8.59
CA TYR A 331 6.86 11.94 -9.38
C TYR A 331 6.32 13.20 -8.72
N ALA A 332 5.67 14.05 -9.52
CA ALA A 332 4.94 15.22 -9.05
C ALA A 332 3.60 15.34 -9.77
N VAL A 333 2.59 15.81 -9.05
CA VAL A 333 1.23 16.01 -9.55
C VAL A 333 0.90 17.49 -9.55
N TYR A 334 0.58 18.00 -10.74
CA TYR A 334 0.19 19.38 -10.96
C TYR A 334 -1.28 19.47 -11.37
N ARG A 335 -1.99 20.43 -10.80
CA ARG A 335 -3.34 20.80 -11.20
C ARG A 335 -3.32 22.12 -11.95
N GLY A 336 -3.86 22.13 -13.14
CA GLY A 336 -4.05 23.30 -13.98
C GLY A 336 -5.48 23.85 -13.97
N PRO A 337 -5.73 24.89 -14.77
CA PRO A 337 -7.08 25.46 -14.91
C PRO A 337 -8.07 24.46 -15.49
N LYS A 338 -9.39 24.65 -15.20
CA LYS A 338 -10.48 23.80 -15.73
C LYS A 338 -10.29 22.29 -15.44
N ASN A 339 -9.78 21.96 -14.27
CA ASN A 339 -9.49 20.57 -13.85
C ASN A 339 -8.55 19.80 -14.77
N THR A 340 -7.63 20.50 -15.46
CA THR A 340 -6.54 19.85 -16.17
C THR A 340 -5.48 19.37 -15.21
N ALA A 341 -4.77 18.31 -15.57
CA ALA A 341 -3.75 17.71 -14.73
C ALA A 341 -2.49 17.37 -15.53
N LEU A 342 -1.38 17.32 -14.82
CA LEU A 342 -0.10 16.80 -15.30
C LEU A 342 0.55 15.99 -14.19
N VAL A 343 0.95 14.76 -14.50
CA VAL A 343 1.87 13.94 -13.70
C VAL A 343 3.20 13.94 -14.41
N VAL A 344 4.24 14.28 -13.67
CA VAL A 344 5.63 14.21 -14.11
C VAL A 344 6.30 13.08 -13.36
N GLN A 345 6.93 12.14 -14.06
CA GLN A 345 7.67 11.04 -13.46
C GLN A 345 9.13 11.10 -13.94
N ASP A 346 10.06 10.88 -13.04
CA ASP A 346 11.50 10.83 -13.28
C ASP A 346 12.04 9.56 -12.64
N CYS A 347 12.36 8.57 -13.48
CA CYS A 347 12.72 7.22 -13.07
C CYS A 347 14.17 6.92 -13.40
N LEU A 348 14.92 6.40 -12.43
CA LEU A 348 16.31 6.02 -12.58
C LEU A 348 16.46 4.50 -12.42
N TRP A 349 17.24 3.91 -13.33
CA TRP A 349 17.46 2.46 -13.44
C TRP A 349 18.92 2.11 -13.21
N ASP A 350 19.23 0.88 -12.84
CA ASP A 350 20.61 0.41 -12.57
C ASP A 350 21.46 0.35 -13.84
N SER A 351 20.85 0.20 -15.00
CA SER A 351 21.50 0.12 -16.30
C SER A 351 20.64 0.75 -17.41
N GLU A 352 21.26 1.04 -18.56
CA GLU A 352 20.54 1.49 -19.77
C GLU A 352 19.63 0.38 -20.32
N ILE A 353 19.99 -0.88 -20.11
CA ILE A 353 19.18 -2.04 -20.50
C ILE A 353 17.90 -2.06 -19.64
N ALA A 354 18.00 -1.90 -18.33
CA ALA A 354 16.85 -1.86 -17.44
C ALA A 354 15.95 -0.65 -17.76
N ALA A 355 16.52 0.52 -18.00
CA ALA A 355 15.78 1.70 -18.45
C ALA A 355 15.01 1.46 -19.75
N ARG A 356 15.59 0.72 -20.70
CA ARG A 356 14.96 0.34 -21.97
C ARG A 356 13.82 -0.64 -21.74
N LEU A 357 14.03 -1.68 -20.92
CA LEU A 357 12.98 -2.64 -20.57
C LEU A 357 11.77 -1.95 -19.95
N TRP A 358 12.00 -1.03 -19.02
CA TRP A 358 10.94 -0.22 -18.43
C TRP A 358 10.23 0.64 -19.47
N ARG A 359 10.99 1.40 -20.28
CA ARG A 359 10.44 2.26 -21.35
C ARG A 359 9.55 1.46 -22.31
N ASP A 360 10.02 0.29 -22.74
CA ASP A 360 9.31 -0.52 -23.73
C ASP A 360 8.03 -1.13 -23.13
N ALA A 361 8.08 -1.59 -21.87
CA ALA A 361 6.91 -2.05 -21.14
C ALA A 361 5.89 -0.91 -20.90
N TYR A 362 6.37 0.30 -20.54
CA TYR A 362 5.52 1.47 -20.37
C TYR A 362 4.89 1.94 -21.69
N ALA A 363 5.63 1.87 -22.80
CA ALA A 363 5.11 2.14 -24.13
C ALA A 363 3.99 1.17 -24.50
N ARG A 364 4.20 -0.14 -24.26
CA ARG A 364 3.20 -1.18 -24.51
C ARG A 364 1.97 -1.00 -23.62
N ARG A 365 2.16 -0.74 -22.32
CA ARG A 365 1.08 -0.40 -21.38
C ARG A 365 0.26 0.79 -21.88
N THR A 366 0.93 1.84 -22.36
CA THR A 366 0.27 3.05 -22.88
C THR A 366 -0.54 2.76 -24.14
N GLY A 367 -0.01 1.96 -25.08
CA GLY A 367 -0.73 1.50 -26.25
C GLY A 367 -1.99 0.70 -25.90
N LEU A 368 -1.89 -0.24 -24.96
CA LEU A 368 -3.04 -1.03 -24.48
C LEU A 368 -4.10 -0.15 -23.80
N ARG A 369 -3.67 0.82 -23.01
CA ARG A 369 -4.57 1.77 -22.33
C ARG A 369 -5.36 2.65 -23.32
N PHE A 370 -4.71 3.17 -24.32
CA PHE A 370 -5.35 4.09 -25.28
C PHE A 370 -6.05 3.36 -26.42
N GLY A 371 -5.75 2.07 -26.63
CA GLY A 371 -6.32 1.24 -27.67
C GLY A 371 -5.70 1.43 -29.07
N ALA A 372 -6.06 0.56 -29.99
CA ALA A 372 -5.45 0.46 -31.31
C ALA A 372 -5.55 1.73 -32.19
N GLY A 373 -6.48 2.64 -31.88
CA GLY A 373 -6.66 3.90 -32.62
C GLY A 373 -5.62 4.97 -32.30
N VAL A 374 -4.78 4.78 -31.29
CA VAL A 374 -3.77 5.76 -30.87
C VAL A 374 -2.36 5.23 -31.16
N ALA A 375 -1.84 5.63 -32.32
CA ALA A 375 -0.47 5.31 -32.70
C ALA A 375 0.56 6.14 -31.93
N VAL A 376 1.71 5.54 -31.61
CA VAL A 376 2.86 6.27 -31.09
C VAL A 376 3.49 7.12 -32.19
N GLN A 377 3.82 8.36 -31.84
CA GLN A 377 4.60 9.26 -32.68
C GLN A 377 6.01 9.33 -32.09
N ASN A 378 7.00 8.80 -32.79
CA ASN A 378 8.40 8.89 -32.37
C ASN A 378 9.08 10.12 -33.00
N ARG A 379 9.70 10.95 -32.17
CA ARG A 379 10.46 12.15 -32.56
C ARG A 379 11.85 12.08 -31.94
N GLY A 380 12.75 11.35 -32.57
CA GLY A 380 14.05 11.02 -31.99
C GLY A 380 13.89 10.12 -30.76
N ALA A 381 14.42 10.55 -29.62
CA ALA A 381 14.30 9.83 -28.34
C ALA A 381 12.92 10.00 -27.65
N LEU A 382 12.09 10.93 -28.12
CA LEU A 382 10.77 11.23 -27.55
C LEU A 382 9.69 10.39 -28.23
N SER A 383 8.96 9.62 -27.44
CA SER A 383 7.73 8.91 -27.85
C SER A 383 6.50 9.65 -27.34
N VAL A 384 5.50 9.85 -28.19
CA VAL A 384 4.30 10.63 -27.89
C VAL A 384 3.05 9.82 -28.24
N TRP A 385 2.11 9.74 -27.32
CA TRP A 385 0.75 9.23 -27.52
C TRP A 385 -0.25 10.34 -27.23
N ASN A 386 -1.27 10.45 -28.06
CA ASN A 386 -2.33 11.44 -27.91
C ASN A 386 -3.70 10.82 -28.17
N SER A 387 -4.49 10.66 -27.10
CA SER A 387 -5.87 10.13 -27.17
C SER A 387 -6.95 11.22 -27.34
N GLY A 388 -6.54 12.45 -27.70
CA GLY A 388 -7.44 13.61 -27.80
C GLY A 388 -7.63 14.34 -26.46
N ARG A 389 -7.87 13.63 -25.36
CA ARG A 389 -8.00 14.21 -24.02
C ARG A 389 -6.72 14.11 -23.20
N ASN A 390 -6.10 12.94 -23.19
CA ASN A 390 -4.90 12.65 -22.43
C ASN A 390 -3.74 12.33 -23.38
N GLY A 391 -2.54 12.79 -22.98
CA GLY A 391 -1.31 12.52 -23.71
C GLY A 391 -0.23 11.97 -22.79
N VAL A 392 0.67 11.21 -23.39
CA VAL A 392 1.89 10.69 -22.76
C VAL A 392 3.07 11.12 -23.61
N TRP A 393 4.08 11.70 -22.97
CA TRP A 393 5.36 12.07 -23.58
C TRP A 393 6.44 11.38 -22.76
N MET A 394 7.19 10.49 -23.38
CA MET A 394 8.22 9.68 -22.69
C MET A 394 9.54 9.79 -23.44
N GLU A 395 10.60 10.09 -22.70
CA GLU A 395 11.96 10.20 -23.23
C GLU A 395 12.94 9.43 -22.33
N GLN A 396 13.86 8.66 -22.94
CA GLN A 396 14.96 7.99 -22.25
C GLN A 396 16.28 8.63 -22.65
N ARG A 397 17.16 8.88 -21.63
CA ARG A 397 18.58 9.23 -21.83
C ARG A 397 19.43 8.40 -20.87
N GLY A 398 20.23 7.49 -21.42
CA GLY A 398 21.00 6.55 -20.63
C GLY A 398 20.11 5.73 -19.69
N ARG A 399 20.40 5.78 -18.40
CA ARG A 399 19.67 5.06 -17.35
C ARG A 399 18.43 5.78 -16.82
N ARG A 400 18.12 6.97 -17.32
CA ARG A 400 17.02 7.80 -16.83
C ARG A 400 15.88 7.82 -17.84
N VAL A 401 14.63 7.70 -17.35
CA VAL A 401 13.41 7.81 -18.15
C VAL A 401 12.53 8.89 -17.53
N VAL A 402 12.17 9.89 -18.33
CA VAL A 402 11.25 10.96 -17.94
C VAL A 402 9.93 10.76 -18.67
N ILE A 403 8.82 10.84 -17.91
CA ILE A 403 7.46 10.64 -18.44
C ILE A 403 6.59 11.83 -18.00
N LEU A 404 5.84 12.37 -18.95
CA LEU A 404 4.75 13.31 -18.71
C LEU A 404 3.44 12.62 -19.08
N GLU A 405 2.49 12.57 -18.16
CA GLU A 405 1.11 12.18 -18.45
C GLU A 405 0.19 13.35 -18.12
N GLY A 406 -0.50 13.90 -19.11
CA GLY A 406 -1.26 15.13 -18.88
C GLY A 406 -2.40 15.36 -19.85
N THR A 407 -3.22 16.36 -19.53
CA THR A 407 -4.33 16.81 -20.39
C THR A 407 -3.77 17.48 -21.63
N VAL A 408 -4.15 16.97 -22.81
CA VAL A 408 -3.70 17.48 -24.12
C VAL A 408 -4.14 18.93 -24.31
N GLY A 409 -3.23 19.78 -24.81
CA GLY A 409 -3.49 21.21 -25.04
C GLY A 409 -3.53 22.09 -23.78
N ALA A 410 -3.38 21.51 -22.59
CA ALA A 410 -3.38 22.28 -21.36
C ALA A 410 -2.03 22.91 -21.04
N PHE A 411 -0.95 22.38 -21.59
CA PHE A 411 0.44 22.86 -21.42
C PHE A 411 1.28 22.54 -22.67
N ASN A 412 2.44 23.16 -22.76
CA ASN A 412 3.45 22.82 -23.78
C ASN A 412 4.45 21.81 -23.21
N PRO A 413 4.54 20.56 -23.71
CA PRO A 413 5.46 19.55 -23.16
C PRO A 413 6.95 19.87 -23.44
N THR A 414 7.27 20.57 -24.53
CA THR A 414 8.66 20.80 -24.92
C THR A 414 9.49 21.56 -23.87
N PRO A 415 9.09 22.73 -23.37
CA PRO A 415 9.87 23.42 -22.32
C PRO A 415 9.85 22.66 -20.99
N VAL A 416 8.81 21.87 -20.68
CA VAL A 416 8.73 21.04 -19.48
C VAL A 416 9.79 19.94 -19.55
N LEU A 417 9.84 19.18 -20.65
CA LEU A 417 10.85 18.13 -20.86
C LEU A 417 12.27 18.73 -20.83
N ALA A 418 12.49 19.85 -21.54
CA ALA A 418 13.79 20.51 -21.54
C ALA A 418 14.26 20.93 -20.13
N ALA A 419 13.34 21.35 -19.26
CA ALA A 419 13.65 21.70 -17.88
C ALA A 419 14.03 20.47 -17.03
N LEU A 420 13.37 19.34 -17.24
CA LEU A 420 13.62 18.10 -16.50
C LEU A 420 14.97 17.46 -16.85
N TRP A 421 15.50 17.72 -18.06
CA TRP A 421 16.77 17.20 -18.53
C TRP A 421 18.01 18.08 -18.19
N ARG A 422 17.81 19.25 -17.64
CA ARG A 422 18.90 20.13 -17.15
C ARG A 422 19.34 19.74 -15.74
#